data_963e67cd20f392d665737f5d534141fa
#
_entry.id   963e67cd20f392d665737f5d534141fa
#
_cell.length_a   1.000
_cell.length_b   1.000
_cell.length_c   1.000
_cell.angle_alpha   90.00
_cell.angle_beta   90.00
_cell.angle_gamma   90.00
#
_symmetry.space_group_name_H-M   'P 1'
#
loop_
_entity.id
_entity.type
_entity.pdbx_description
1 polymer ?
#
loop_
_entity_poly.entity_id
_entity_poly.type
_entity_poly.pdbx_seq_one_letter_code
_entity_poly.pdbx_strand_id
1 'polypeptide(L)'
;MNDDSYDNVPMDGPGENPEGENANPDGQNPNDVQSQEIQHSQVGALVPEKVARGTFSTGAVVLNGQHEFILDFLLRMTRPHQVAARVVLPPPVVPRMIQALSENLENYKSRFGEPKLPDAAQPKPDQPQPQVNAQELYEQLKFGDTEMHGAYANAVMIGHSPTEFSFDFITTFFPKSVVSSRVFLSAPNAPKLLESLKHSWDQYQKKLNQPPPPPPTGPDSFDTTQF
;
A
#
# COMPACT_ATOMS: atom_id res chain seq x y z
N MET A 1 39.83 -51.34 44.94
CA MET A 1 38.92 -52.38 45.33
C MET A 1 37.84 -52.35 44.25
N ASN A 2 38.11 -53.06 43.19
CA ASN A 2 37.69 -54.43 42.87
C ASN A 2 36.16 -54.52 43.02
N ASP A 3 35.39 -54.89 42.02
CA ASP A 3 35.43 -56.18 41.35
C ASP A 3 34.65 -56.18 40.04
N ASP A 4 35.20 -56.91 39.14
CA ASP A 4 34.67 -57.34 37.82
C ASP A 4 33.49 -58.29 37.98
N SER A 5 32.60 -58.30 37.00
CA SER A 5 32.03 -59.59 36.53
C SER A 5 31.46 -59.42 35.12
N TYR A 6 32.14 -60.09 34.21
CA TYR A 6 31.67 -60.53 32.89
C TYR A 6 30.64 -61.66 33.04
N ASP A 7 29.76 -61.74 32.09
CA ASP A 7 29.19 -62.94 31.43
C ASP A 7 27.76 -62.65 30.91
N ASN A 8 27.27 -62.95 29.75
CA ASN A 8 27.58 -64.00 28.80
C ASN A 8 26.66 -63.72 27.58
N VAL A 9 27.17 -63.86 26.39
CA VAL A 9 26.42 -63.87 25.14
C VAL A 9 25.87 -65.28 24.93
N PRO A 10 24.69 -65.43 24.27
CA PRO A 10 24.63 -66.31 23.14
C PRO A 10 24.12 -65.67 21.85
N MET A 11 24.85 -65.97 20.80
CA MET A 11 24.41 -65.83 19.41
C MET A 11 23.37 -66.92 19.09
N ASP A 12 22.33 -66.54 18.38
CA ASP A 12 21.73 -67.42 17.41
C ASP A 12 20.90 -66.68 16.35
N GLY A 13 21.22 -66.83 15.15
CA GLY A 13 20.68 -67.19 13.91
C GLY A 13 19.61 -66.32 13.20
N PRO A 14 19.55 -66.40 11.87
CA PRO A 14 18.86 -65.43 11.04
C PRO A 14 17.40 -65.74 10.89
N GLY A 15 16.54 -64.74 11.05
CA GLY A 15 15.10 -64.85 10.87
C GLY A 15 14.50 -63.58 10.25
N GLU A 16 14.19 -63.75 8.97
CA GLU A 16 13.08 -63.20 8.22
C GLU A 16 12.69 -61.71 8.41
N ASN A 17 12.89 -61.01 7.34
CA ASN A 17 12.36 -59.69 7.02
C ASN A 17 10.83 -59.80 6.76
N PRO A 18 9.96 -59.10 7.47
CA PRO A 18 8.67 -58.74 6.93
C PRO A 18 8.76 -57.32 6.40
N GLU A 19 8.58 -57.21 5.09
CA GLU A 19 8.18 -55.97 4.44
C GLU A 19 6.95 -55.42 5.18
N GLY A 20 7.20 -54.47 6.08
CA GLY A 20 6.18 -53.65 6.69
C GLY A 20 6.07 -52.38 5.88
N GLU A 21 5.05 -52.29 5.06
CA GLU A 21 4.54 -51.10 4.45
C GLU A 21 4.55 -49.93 5.49
N ASN A 22 5.48 -49.01 5.32
CA ASN A 22 5.40 -47.72 5.95
C ASN A 22 4.33 -46.92 5.17
N ALA A 23 3.07 -47.22 5.44
CA ALA A 23 1.97 -46.35 5.09
C ALA A 23 2.14 -45.07 5.90
N ASN A 24 2.65 -44.04 5.24
CA ASN A 24 2.64 -42.68 5.74
C ASN A 24 1.15 -42.27 5.85
N PRO A 25 0.57 -42.10 7.06
CA PRO A 25 -0.87 -41.87 7.21
C PRO A 25 -1.30 -40.49 6.73
N ASP A 26 -0.36 -39.61 6.41
CA ASP A 26 -0.62 -38.29 5.82
C ASP A 26 0.07 -38.23 4.45
N GLY A 27 -0.68 -38.65 3.41
CA GLY A 27 -0.26 -38.54 2.01
C GLY A 27 -0.16 -37.10 1.53
N GLN A 28 0.55 -36.26 2.25
CA GLN A 28 0.83 -34.89 1.84
C GLN A 28 2.09 -34.89 0.96
N ASN A 29 1.85 -34.71 -0.33
CA ASN A 29 2.91 -34.42 -1.31
C ASN A 29 3.58 -33.11 -0.91
N PRO A 30 4.91 -33.05 -0.64
CA PRO A 30 5.59 -31.82 -0.28
C PRO A 30 5.50 -30.70 -1.34
N ASN A 31 4.96 -31.01 -2.52
CA ASN A 31 4.69 -30.05 -3.59
C ASN A 31 3.22 -29.57 -3.65
N ASP A 32 2.35 -30.04 -2.76
CA ASP A 32 1.00 -29.52 -2.67
C ASP A 32 1.03 -28.12 -2.06
N VAL A 33 0.75 -27.12 -2.88
CA VAL A 33 0.53 -25.76 -2.44
C VAL A 33 -0.79 -25.71 -1.68
N GLN A 34 -0.71 -25.79 -0.36
CA GLN A 34 -1.90 -25.68 0.48
C GLN A 34 -2.42 -24.24 0.42
N SER A 35 -3.58 -24.07 -0.19
CA SER A 35 -4.33 -22.83 -0.13
C SER A 35 -5.05 -22.75 1.21
N GLN A 36 -4.66 -21.81 2.07
CA GLN A 36 -5.36 -21.49 3.32
C GLN A 36 -6.01 -20.14 3.22
N GLU A 37 -7.28 -20.05 3.60
CA GLU A 37 -7.95 -18.77 3.78
C GLU A 37 -7.40 -18.08 5.02
N ILE A 38 -6.81 -16.88 4.82
CA ILE A 38 -6.24 -16.09 5.90
C ILE A 38 -7.31 -15.16 6.45
N GLN A 39 -7.76 -15.42 7.67
CA GLN A 39 -8.63 -14.49 8.39
C GLN A 39 -7.78 -13.45 9.13
N HIS A 40 -7.87 -12.21 8.70
CA HIS A 40 -7.23 -11.09 9.39
C HIS A 40 -8.04 -10.72 10.64
N SER A 41 -7.55 -11.09 11.82
CA SER A 41 -8.08 -10.52 13.06
C SER A 41 -7.68 -9.05 13.16
N GLN A 42 -8.56 -8.20 13.71
CA GLN A 42 -8.31 -6.77 13.92
C GLN A 42 -7.28 -6.57 15.07
N VAL A 43 -6.08 -7.04 14.87
CA VAL A 43 -4.95 -6.72 15.76
C VAL A 43 -4.32 -5.45 15.23
N GLY A 44 -4.02 -4.50 16.11
CA GLY A 44 -3.38 -3.24 15.75
C GLY A 44 -2.13 -3.47 14.90
N ALA A 45 -1.93 -2.61 13.90
CA ALA A 45 -0.78 -2.72 13.01
C ALA A 45 0.51 -2.43 13.78
N LEU A 46 1.54 -3.24 13.56
CA LEU A 46 2.88 -3.00 14.07
C LEU A 46 3.45 -1.72 13.41
N VAL A 47 4.03 -0.83 14.20
CA VAL A 47 4.72 0.36 13.71
C VAL A 47 6.22 0.13 13.76
N PRO A 48 6.90 -0.11 12.62
CA PRO A 48 8.36 -0.23 12.60
C PRO A 48 9.05 1.08 13.01
N GLU A 49 10.19 0.99 13.67
CA GLU A 49 10.93 2.15 14.17
C GLU A 49 11.24 3.17 13.05
N LYS A 50 11.61 2.68 11.86
CA LYS A 50 11.93 3.52 10.69
C LYS A 50 10.77 4.41 10.21
N VAL A 51 9.50 4.01 10.46
CA VAL A 51 8.30 4.78 10.07
C VAL A 51 7.61 5.43 11.27
N ALA A 52 8.03 5.12 12.50
CA ALA A 52 7.39 5.60 13.73
C ALA A 52 7.36 7.13 13.85
N ARG A 53 8.41 7.80 13.38
CA ARG A 53 8.50 9.27 13.38
C ARG A 53 7.53 9.91 12.40
N GLY A 54 7.14 9.20 11.34
CA GLY A 54 6.33 9.73 10.26
C GLY A 54 7.06 10.79 9.42
N THR A 55 6.39 11.19 8.35
CA THR A 55 6.88 12.20 7.39
C THR A 55 5.88 13.34 7.30
N PHE A 56 6.32 14.57 7.51
CA PHE A 56 5.47 15.75 7.37
C PHE A 56 5.31 16.16 5.91
N SER A 57 4.11 16.57 5.53
CA SER A 57 3.78 17.03 4.18
C SER A 57 2.90 18.28 4.21
N THR A 58 3.03 19.09 3.17
CA THR A 58 2.29 20.33 2.96
C THR A 58 1.32 20.26 1.78
N GLY A 59 1.14 19.10 1.19
CA GLY A 59 0.23 18.83 0.08
C GLY A 59 0.36 17.42 -0.43
N ALA A 60 -0.50 17.05 -1.36
CA ALA A 60 -0.46 15.76 -1.99
C ALA A 60 -0.87 15.85 -3.47
N VAL A 61 -0.40 14.90 -4.27
CA VAL A 61 -0.83 14.62 -5.64
C VAL A 61 -1.36 13.20 -5.67
N VAL A 62 -2.48 13.01 -6.38
CA VAL A 62 -3.09 11.70 -6.57
C VAL A 62 -3.05 11.36 -8.05
N LEU A 63 -2.42 10.25 -8.41
CA LEU A 63 -2.41 9.68 -9.75
C LEU A 63 -3.19 8.37 -9.76
N ASN A 64 -3.83 8.05 -10.88
CA ASN A 64 -4.48 6.77 -11.08
C ASN A 64 -3.90 6.08 -12.32
N GLY A 65 -3.40 4.87 -12.13
CA GLY A 65 -3.06 3.92 -13.18
C GLY A 65 -4.23 2.99 -13.48
N GLN A 66 -3.94 1.91 -14.20
CA GLN A 66 -4.93 0.86 -14.48
C GLN A 66 -5.15 -0.05 -13.26
N HIS A 67 -4.09 -0.32 -12.50
CA HIS A 67 -4.05 -1.31 -11.43
C HIS A 67 -3.75 -0.71 -10.05
N GLU A 68 -3.38 0.58 -9.99
CA GLU A 68 -2.92 1.24 -8.78
C GLU A 68 -3.33 2.71 -8.73
N PHE A 69 -3.35 3.23 -7.51
CA PHE A 69 -3.34 4.66 -7.22
C PHE A 69 -2.02 5.01 -6.55
N ILE A 70 -1.41 6.11 -6.97
CA ILE A 70 -0.18 6.63 -6.38
C ILE A 70 -0.53 7.94 -5.68
N LEU A 71 -0.20 8.01 -4.40
CA LEU A 71 -0.32 9.20 -3.57
C LEU A 71 1.07 9.73 -3.26
N ASP A 72 1.43 10.87 -3.83
CA ASP A 72 2.67 11.57 -3.55
C ASP A 72 2.43 12.73 -2.58
N PHE A 73 2.95 12.58 -1.38
CA PHE A 73 2.92 13.62 -0.36
C PHE A 73 4.10 14.55 -0.53
N LEU A 74 3.83 15.84 -0.63
CA LEU A 74 4.80 16.85 -1.02
C LEU A 74 5.24 17.71 0.16
N LEU A 75 6.54 18.00 0.21
CA LEU A 75 7.10 19.03 1.06
C LEU A 75 7.43 20.26 0.19
N ARG A 76 6.63 21.34 0.35
CA ARG A 76 6.74 22.56 -0.46
C ARG A 76 7.39 23.72 0.27
N MET A 77 8.11 23.46 1.35
CA MET A 77 8.75 24.48 2.16
C MET A 77 10.03 25.08 1.52
N THR A 78 10.66 24.29 0.65
CA THR A 78 11.88 24.68 -0.07
C THR A 78 11.73 24.39 -1.56
N ARG A 79 12.57 25.03 -2.40
CA ARG A 79 12.68 24.69 -3.83
C ARG A 79 14.01 24.00 -4.10
N PRO A 80 14.03 22.96 -4.96
CA PRO A 80 12.89 22.31 -5.59
C PRO A 80 11.98 21.66 -4.55
N HIS A 81 10.67 21.58 -4.85
CA HIS A 81 9.72 20.84 -4.03
C HIS A 81 10.08 19.36 -4.00
N GLN A 82 9.81 18.70 -2.90
CA GLN A 82 10.21 17.30 -2.70
C GLN A 82 8.99 16.41 -2.55
N VAL A 83 9.07 15.20 -3.10
CA VAL A 83 8.19 14.10 -2.69
C VAL A 83 8.75 13.58 -1.37
N ALA A 84 7.99 13.79 -0.31
CA ALA A 84 8.38 13.40 1.05
C ALA A 84 7.98 11.95 1.38
N ALA A 85 6.91 11.47 0.75
CA ALA A 85 6.49 10.08 0.81
C ALA A 85 5.66 9.74 -0.42
N ARG A 86 5.85 8.53 -0.97
CA ARG A 86 5.01 7.94 -2.02
C ARG A 86 4.33 6.70 -1.47
N VAL A 87 3.02 6.60 -1.70
CA VAL A 87 2.23 5.42 -1.32
C VAL A 87 1.50 4.87 -2.53
N VAL A 88 1.54 3.56 -2.69
CA VAL A 88 0.85 2.83 -3.75
C VAL A 88 -0.31 2.06 -3.15
N LEU A 89 -1.53 2.33 -3.63
CA LEU A 89 -2.76 1.72 -3.16
C LEU A 89 -3.43 0.92 -4.29
N PRO A 90 -3.92 -0.29 -4.04
CA PRO A 90 -4.81 -0.96 -4.97
C PRO A 90 -6.17 -0.24 -5.03
N PRO A 91 -6.83 -0.21 -6.21
CA PRO A 91 -8.07 0.55 -6.40
C PRO A 91 -9.17 0.31 -5.35
N PRO A 92 -9.42 -0.93 -4.85
CA PRO A 92 -10.48 -1.16 -3.87
C PRO A 92 -10.27 -0.47 -2.50
N VAL A 93 -9.07 0.05 -2.23
CA VAL A 93 -8.76 0.78 -0.98
C VAL A 93 -9.22 2.23 -1.05
N VAL A 94 -9.22 2.81 -2.25
CA VAL A 94 -9.49 4.25 -2.45
C VAL A 94 -10.88 4.69 -1.96
N PRO A 95 -11.99 4.01 -2.28
CA PRO A 95 -13.30 4.41 -1.77
C PRO A 95 -13.39 4.35 -0.24
N ARG A 96 -12.72 3.37 0.40
CA ARG A 96 -12.65 3.28 1.86
C ARG A 96 -11.83 4.44 2.46
N MET A 97 -10.74 4.82 1.82
CA MET A 97 -9.95 5.98 2.22
C MET A 97 -10.73 7.29 2.08
N ILE A 98 -11.49 7.46 0.98
CA ILE A 98 -12.37 8.61 0.77
C ILE A 98 -13.40 8.71 1.89
N GLN A 99 -14.05 7.60 2.23
CA GLN A 99 -15.03 7.56 3.32
C GLN A 99 -14.38 7.92 4.65
N ALA A 100 -13.29 7.25 5.03
CA ALA A 100 -12.59 7.48 6.29
C ALA A 100 -12.09 8.94 6.42
N LEU A 101 -11.56 9.52 5.34
CA LEU A 101 -11.11 10.92 5.34
C LEU A 101 -12.29 11.88 5.44
N SER A 102 -13.43 11.60 4.78
CA SER A 102 -14.65 12.41 4.89
C SER A 102 -15.15 12.44 6.33
N GLU A 103 -15.29 11.28 6.97
CA GLU A 103 -15.72 11.17 8.37
C GLU A 103 -14.77 11.88 9.35
N ASN A 104 -13.45 11.75 9.12
CA ASN A 104 -12.45 12.44 9.93
C ASN A 104 -12.49 13.95 9.75
N LEU A 105 -12.77 14.46 8.53
CA LEU A 105 -12.94 15.88 8.27
C LEU A 105 -14.22 16.44 8.95
N GLU A 106 -15.30 15.71 8.96
CA GLU A 106 -16.52 16.10 9.69
C GLU A 106 -16.27 16.15 11.21
N ASN A 107 -15.60 15.14 11.76
CA ASN A 107 -15.18 15.12 13.15
C ASN A 107 -14.23 16.28 13.50
N TYR A 108 -13.28 16.59 12.61
CA TYR A 108 -12.39 17.74 12.77
C TYR A 108 -13.18 19.03 12.81
N LYS A 109 -14.10 19.26 11.84
CA LYS A 109 -14.92 20.46 11.74
C LYS A 109 -15.79 20.68 12.97
N SER A 110 -16.35 19.61 13.51
CA SER A 110 -17.17 19.68 14.73
C SER A 110 -16.40 20.13 15.98
N ARG A 111 -15.09 19.87 16.03
CA ARG A 111 -14.24 20.15 17.19
C ARG A 111 -13.42 21.44 17.04
N PHE A 112 -12.93 21.71 15.85
CA PHE A 112 -11.93 22.75 15.59
C PHE A 112 -12.40 23.79 14.57
N GLY A 113 -13.57 23.62 13.95
CA GLY A 113 -14.05 24.46 12.85
C GLY A 113 -13.45 24.05 11.50
N GLU A 114 -13.68 24.88 10.47
CA GLU A 114 -13.15 24.60 9.14
C GLU A 114 -11.61 24.63 9.12
N PRO A 115 -10.95 23.63 8.49
CA PRO A 115 -9.50 23.62 8.36
C PRO A 115 -9.07 24.64 7.31
N LYS A 116 -8.86 25.90 7.73
CA LYS A 116 -8.52 27.03 6.86
C LYS A 116 -7.05 27.39 6.97
N LEU A 117 -6.47 27.80 5.83
CA LEU A 117 -5.21 28.53 5.84
C LEU A 117 -5.44 29.91 6.47
N PRO A 118 -4.43 30.49 7.16
CA PRO A 118 -4.49 31.89 7.58
C PRO A 118 -4.84 32.80 6.38
N ASP A 119 -5.62 33.85 6.61
CA ASP A 119 -6.14 34.74 5.53
C ASP A 119 -5.05 35.29 4.62
N ALA A 120 -3.87 35.55 5.14
CA ALA A 120 -2.70 36.02 4.37
C ALA A 120 -2.16 34.94 3.37
N ALA A 121 -2.52 33.68 3.53
CA ALA A 121 -2.05 32.56 2.71
C ALA A 121 -3.13 32.02 1.75
N GLN A 122 -4.34 32.60 1.78
CA GLN A 122 -5.41 32.18 0.87
C GLN A 122 -5.13 32.68 -0.54
N PRO A 123 -5.25 31.81 -1.58
CA PRO A 123 -5.21 32.28 -2.97
C PRO A 123 -6.34 33.27 -3.19
N LYS A 124 -6.07 34.38 -3.88
CA LYS A 124 -7.11 35.33 -4.26
C LYS A 124 -8.15 34.61 -5.14
N PRO A 125 -9.47 34.80 -4.87
CA PRO A 125 -10.52 34.04 -5.56
C PRO A 125 -10.56 34.26 -7.09
N ASP A 126 -9.98 35.34 -7.60
CA ASP A 126 -10.00 35.69 -9.02
C ASP A 126 -8.76 35.24 -9.83
N GLN A 127 -7.82 34.51 -9.25
CA GLN A 127 -6.73 33.95 -10.03
C GLN A 127 -7.06 32.50 -10.42
N PRO A 128 -7.27 32.20 -11.73
CA PRO A 128 -7.36 30.82 -12.18
C PRO A 128 -6.08 30.11 -11.75
N GLN A 129 -6.22 29.09 -10.91
CA GLN A 129 -5.08 28.25 -10.56
C GLN A 129 -4.63 27.59 -11.88
N PRO A 130 -3.38 27.78 -12.31
CA PRO A 130 -2.90 27.11 -13.51
C PRO A 130 -3.08 25.61 -13.30
N GLN A 131 -3.82 24.96 -14.20
CA GLN A 131 -3.87 23.51 -14.27
C GLN A 131 -2.49 23.05 -14.76
N VAL A 132 -1.57 22.89 -13.83
CA VAL A 132 -0.24 22.35 -14.13
C VAL A 132 -0.44 20.89 -14.52
N ASN A 133 -0.01 20.54 -15.73
CA ASN A 133 0.02 19.16 -16.17
C ASN A 133 0.85 18.33 -15.16
N ALA A 134 0.38 17.13 -14.86
CA ALA A 134 1.08 16.24 -13.91
C ALA A 134 2.56 16.06 -14.31
N GLN A 135 2.85 15.92 -15.60
CA GLN A 135 4.21 15.74 -16.09
C GLN A 135 5.09 16.97 -15.81
N GLU A 136 4.61 18.19 -16.10
CA GLU A 136 5.32 19.44 -15.81
C GLU A 136 5.55 19.63 -14.30
N LEU A 137 4.59 19.20 -13.47
CA LEU A 137 4.75 19.21 -12.03
C LEU A 137 5.88 18.28 -11.60
N TYR A 138 5.91 17.05 -12.15
CA TYR A 138 6.90 16.04 -11.78
C TYR A 138 8.31 16.37 -12.24
N GLU A 139 8.50 17.11 -13.34
CA GLU A 139 9.80 17.64 -13.76
C GLU A 139 10.42 18.63 -12.75
N GLN A 140 9.57 19.26 -11.94
CA GLN A 140 9.98 20.22 -10.91
C GLN A 140 10.12 19.60 -9.52
N LEU A 141 9.77 18.32 -9.36
CA LEU A 141 9.84 17.63 -8.09
C LEU A 141 11.16 16.88 -7.91
N LYS A 142 11.68 16.93 -6.71
CA LYS A 142 12.82 16.10 -6.31
C LYS A 142 12.32 14.83 -5.63
N PHE A 143 12.86 13.70 -6.07
CA PHE A 143 12.65 12.40 -5.43
C PHE A 143 13.93 11.96 -4.73
N GLY A 144 13.77 11.37 -3.54
CA GLY A 144 14.79 10.52 -2.97
C GLY A 144 14.70 9.09 -3.52
N ASP A 145 15.77 8.32 -3.38
CA ASP A 145 15.80 6.94 -3.88
C ASP A 145 14.71 6.06 -3.24
N THR A 146 14.41 6.29 -1.95
CA THR A 146 13.37 5.56 -1.21
C THR A 146 11.97 5.92 -1.69
N GLU A 147 11.72 7.20 -1.95
CA GLU A 147 10.42 7.69 -2.40
C GLU A 147 10.11 7.28 -3.84
N MET A 148 11.14 7.03 -4.66
CA MET A 148 10.96 6.58 -6.03
C MET A 148 10.20 5.24 -6.11
N HIS A 149 10.51 4.30 -5.21
CA HIS A 149 9.85 2.99 -5.16
C HIS A 149 8.45 3.04 -4.54
N GLY A 150 8.25 3.94 -3.60
CA GLY A 150 7.00 4.04 -2.84
C GLY A 150 6.77 2.91 -1.84
N ALA A 151 5.81 3.10 -0.95
CA ALA A 151 5.35 2.11 0.02
C ALA A 151 3.98 1.56 -0.41
N TYR A 152 3.87 0.24 -0.54
CA TYR A 152 2.57 -0.39 -0.78
C TYR A 152 1.74 -0.41 0.49
N ALA A 153 0.42 -0.16 0.36
CA ALA A 153 -0.54 -0.33 1.44
C ALA A 153 -1.90 -0.79 0.89
N ASN A 154 -2.61 -1.62 1.65
CA ASN A 154 -3.96 -2.10 1.32
C ASN A 154 -4.99 -1.74 2.39
N ALA A 155 -4.59 -0.97 3.38
CA ALA A 155 -5.46 -0.34 4.36
C ALA A 155 -4.87 1.01 4.80
N VAL A 156 -5.71 1.88 5.36
CA VAL A 156 -5.30 3.16 5.91
C VAL A 156 -6.06 3.45 7.19
N MET A 157 -5.37 3.94 8.19
CA MET A 157 -5.94 4.50 9.40
C MET A 157 -5.70 6.01 9.40
N ILE A 158 -6.75 6.79 9.66
CA ILE A 158 -6.70 8.25 9.62
C ILE A 158 -7.06 8.79 11.00
N GLY A 159 -6.23 9.69 11.50
CA GLY A 159 -6.47 10.46 12.71
C GLY A 159 -6.23 11.94 12.45
N HIS A 160 -6.54 12.78 13.44
CA HIS A 160 -6.27 14.21 13.34
C HIS A 160 -5.96 14.84 14.71
N SER A 161 -5.16 15.89 14.67
CA SER A 161 -4.92 16.87 15.71
C SER A 161 -5.52 18.23 15.26
N PRO A 162 -5.44 19.28 16.07
CA PRO A 162 -5.84 20.63 15.62
C PRO A 162 -5.08 21.16 14.41
N THR A 163 -3.87 20.66 14.17
CA THR A 163 -2.92 21.20 13.17
C THR A 163 -2.65 20.26 12.01
N GLU A 164 -2.77 18.93 12.19
CA GLU A 164 -2.46 17.93 11.18
C GLU A 164 -3.49 16.81 11.12
N PHE A 165 -3.58 16.18 9.95
CA PHE A 165 -4.12 14.84 9.76
C PHE A 165 -2.98 13.83 9.69
N SER A 166 -3.11 12.71 10.39
CA SER A 166 -2.18 11.59 10.34
C SER A 166 -2.77 10.46 9.52
N PHE A 167 -1.94 9.88 8.66
CA PHE A 167 -2.27 8.74 7.82
C PHE A 167 -1.28 7.61 8.12
N ASP A 168 -1.76 6.52 8.69
CA ASP A 168 -1.01 5.27 8.80
C ASP A 168 -1.43 4.38 7.64
N PHE A 169 -0.57 4.28 6.63
CA PHE A 169 -0.74 3.37 5.51
C PHE A 169 -0.24 1.98 5.91
N ILE A 170 -1.12 1.00 5.82
CA ILE A 170 -0.93 -0.31 6.44
C ILE A 170 -0.91 -1.38 5.36
N THR A 171 0.04 -2.28 5.47
CA THR A 171 0.09 -3.54 4.72
C THR A 171 -0.44 -4.65 5.62
N THR A 172 -1.61 -5.20 5.23
CA THR A 172 -2.29 -6.26 6.00
C THR A 172 -1.94 -7.62 5.43
N PHE A 173 -0.67 -8.05 5.52
CA PHE A 173 -0.22 -9.37 5.12
C PHE A 173 -0.06 -10.29 6.33
N PHE A 174 -0.28 -11.59 6.07
CA PHE A 174 0.02 -12.60 7.09
C PHE A 174 1.52 -12.61 7.40
N PRO A 175 1.96 -12.80 8.63
CA PRO A 175 1.17 -13.06 9.84
C PRO A 175 0.74 -11.80 10.61
N LYS A 176 1.20 -10.61 10.24
CA LYS A 176 0.94 -9.37 10.99
C LYS A 176 0.75 -8.19 10.05
N SER A 177 -0.19 -7.33 10.41
CA SER A 177 -0.34 -6.01 9.77
C SER A 177 0.77 -5.07 10.21
N VAL A 178 1.32 -4.30 9.27
CA VAL A 178 2.46 -3.40 9.49
C VAL A 178 2.19 -2.04 8.88
N VAL A 179 2.50 -0.96 9.58
CA VAL A 179 2.50 0.39 9.01
C VAL A 179 3.67 0.51 8.04
N SER A 180 3.37 0.63 6.75
CA SER A 180 4.36 0.76 5.68
C SER A 180 4.86 2.19 5.53
N SER A 181 3.96 3.16 5.78
CA SER A 181 4.27 4.59 5.74
C SER A 181 3.36 5.34 6.71
N ARG A 182 3.92 6.30 7.44
CA ARG A 182 3.17 7.26 8.28
C ARG A 182 3.40 8.65 7.75
N VAL A 183 2.32 9.36 7.45
CA VAL A 183 2.37 10.71 6.90
C VAL A 183 1.52 11.66 7.73
N PHE A 184 2.07 12.83 7.99
CA PHE A 184 1.35 13.96 8.57
C PHE A 184 1.09 14.99 7.49
N LEU A 185 -0.16 15.34 7.28
CA LEU A 185 -0.58 16.38 6.34
C LEU A 185 -1.18 17.54 7.11
N SER A 186 -0.71 18.76 6.83
CA SER A 186 -1.27 19.97 7.47
C SER A 186 -2.79 20.04 7.24
N ALA A 187 -3.54 20.33 8.32
CA ALA A 187 -5.00 20.27 8.32
C ALA A 187 -5.69 21.03 7.17
N PRO A 188 -5.23 22.24 6.76
CA PRO A 188 -5.82 22.96 5.62
C PRO A 188 -5.70 22.25 4.27
N ASN A 189 -4.83 21.26 4.14
CA ASN A 189 -4.65 20.51 2.90
C ASN A 189 -5.45 19.19 2.85
N ALA A 190 -6.04 18.75 3.97
CA ALA A 190 -6.84 17.53 4.01
C ALA A 190 -8.11 17.59 3.13
N PRO A 191 -8.87 18.71 3.06
CA PRO A 191 -9.98 18.84 2.13
C PRO A 191 -9.57 18.73 0.66
N LYS A 192 -8.39 19.29 0.30
CA LYS A 192 -7.86 19.21 -1.06
C LYS A 192 -7.46 17.78 -1.44
N LEU A 193 -6.88 17.04 -0.50
CA LEU A 193 -6.59 15.62 -0.70
C LEU A 193 -7.86 14.82 -0.93
N LEU A 194 -8.92 15.08 -0.14
CA LEU A 194 -10.21 14.43 -0.33
C LEU A 194 -10.82 14.70 -1.71
N GLU A 195 -10.78 15.96 -2.16
CA GLU A 195 -11.24 16.35 -3.49
C GLU A 195 -10.45 15.65 -4.59
N SER A 196 -9.12 15.63 -4.48
CA SER A 196 -8.23 14.94 -5.43
C SER A 196 -8.49 13.45 -5.49
N LEU A 197 -8.72 12.79 -4.34
CA LEU A 197 -9.06 11.37 -4.29
C LEU A 197 -10.40 11.09 -4.97
N LYS A 198 -11.44 11.88 -4.69
CA LYS A 198 -12.75 11.75 -5.33
C LYS A 198 -12.65 11.92 -6.85
N HIS A 199 -11.97 12.98 -7.29
CA HIS A 199 -11.78 13.25 -8.72
C HIS A 199 -11.02 12.11 -9.42
N SER A 200 -9.91 11.63 -8.86
CA SER A 200 -9.14 10.52 -9.41
C SER A 200 -9.94 9.22 -9.43
N TRP A 201 -10.77 8.97 -8.41
CA TRP A 201 -11.65 7.82 -8.36
C TRP A 201 -12.73 7.86 -9.45
N ASP A 202 -13.35 9.01 -9.65
CA ASP A 202 -14.35 9.19 -10.73
C ASP A 202 -13.72 9.01 -12.11
N GLN A 203 -12.50 9.50 -12.33
CA GLN A 203 -11.76 9.28 -13.56
C GLN A 203 -11.44 7.79 -13.79
N TYR A 204 -11.01 7.10 -12.74
CA TYR A 204 -10.73 5.67 -12.79
C TYR A 204 -11.99 4.88 -13.16
N GLN A 205 -13.11 5.13 -12.51
CA GLN A 205 -14.40 4.48 -12.83
C GLN A 205 -14.85 4.74 -14.27
N LYS A 206 -14.69 5.96 -14.76
CA LYS A 206 -15.01 6.29 -16.16
C LYS A 206 -14.17 5.49 -17.16
N LYS A 207 -12.88 5.30 -16.88
CA LYS A 207 -11.98 4.50 -17.71
C LYS A 207 -12.38 3.02 -17.73
N LEU A 208 -12.77 2.46 -16.57
CA LEU A 208 -13.23 1.06 -16.49
C LEU A 208 -14.52 0.80 -17.28
N ASN A 209 -15.40 1.80 -17.34
CA ASN A 209 -16.70 1.69 -18.03
C ASN A 209 -16.63 2.06 -19.53
N GLN A 210 -15.45 2.46 -20.04
CA GLN A 210 -15.27 2.70 -21.48
C GLN A 210 -15.13 1.36 -22.20
N PRO A 211 -15.81 1.17 -23.35
CA PRO A 211 -15.58 0.00 -24.18
C PRO A 211 -14.10 -0.02 -24.62
N PRO A 212 -13.50 -1.21 -24.75
CA PRO A 212 -12.13 -1.30 -25.23
C PRO A 212 -12.00 -0.58 -26.58
N PRO A 213 -10.89 0.12 -26.83
CA PRO A 213 -10.67 0.76 -28.13
C PRO A 213 -10.81 -0.28 -29.23
N PRO A 214 -11.40 0.06 -30.40
CA PRO A 214 -11.47 -0.87 -31.50
C PRO A 214 -10.05 -1.36 -31.85
N PRO A 215 -9.91 -2.62 -32.23
CA PRO A 215 -8.60 -3.14 -32.63
C PRO A 215 -8.03 -2.25 -33.73
N PRO A 216 -6.74 -2.00 -33.75
CA PRO A 216 -6.10 -1.16 -34.74
C PRO A 216 -6.45 -1.71 -36.13
N THR A 217 -7.25 -0.97 -36.89
CA THR A 217 -7.52 -1.23 -38.31
C THR A 217 -6.30 -0.75 -39.09
N GLY A 218 -5.21 -1.51 -39.01
CA GLY A 218 -4.02 -1.28 -39.82
C GLY A 218 -3.87 -2.41 -40.85
N PRO A 219 -3.50 -2.11 -42.11
CA PRO A 219 -3.22 -3.09 -43.12
C PRO A 219 -1.79 -3.63 -42.95
N ASP A 220 -1.54 -4.41 -41.92
CA ASP A 220 -0.35 -5.23 -41.82
C ASP A 220 -0.75 -6.60 -41.27
N SER A 221 -1.45 -7.36 -42.15
CA SER A 221 -1.40 -8.80 -42.09
C SER A 221 0.07 -9.18 -42.32
N PHE A 222 0.79 -9.53 -41.26
CA PHE A 222 2.04 -10.22 -41.39
C PHE A 222 1.79 -11.49 -42.19
N ASP A 223 2.27 -11.48 -43.43
CA ASP A 223 2.33 -12.65 -44.31
C ASP A 223 3.25 -13.69 -43.67
N THR A 224 2.63 -14.68 -43.02
CA THR A 224 3.29 -15.82 -42.34
C THR A 224 3.63 -16.93 -43.35
N THR A 225 3.88 -16.63 -44.61
CA THR A 225 4.23 -17.63 -45.67
C THR A 225 5.68 -17.56 -46.08
N GLN A 226 6.61 -17.24 -45.16
CA GLN A 226 8.04 -17.46 -45.43
C GLN A 226 8.73 -18.05 -44.21
N PHE A 227 8.53 -19.36 -44.01
CA PHE A 227 9.53 -20.29 -43.45
C PHE A 227 9.22 -21.70 -43.94
#